data_7e7a7a696ac8df37a83c3f8246372e16
#
_entry.id   7e7a7a696ac8df37a83c3f8246372e16
#
_cell.length_a   1.000
_cell.length_b   1.000
_cell.length_c   1.000
_cell.angle_alpha   90.00
_cell.angle_beta   90.00
_cell.angle_gamma   90.00
#
_symmetry.space_group_name_H-M   'P 1'
#
loop_
_entity.id
_entity.type
_entity.pdbx_description
1 polymer ?
#
loop_
_entity_poly.entity_id
_entity_poly.type
_entity_poly.pdbx_seq_one_letter_code
_entity_poly.pdbx_strand_id
1 'polypeptide(L)'
;VLTGDFNIKPDNRNLKELDKIMHSTRKIALKTDNHNTFNGWGKAKKDNVIDFIYVSGFSSCPEYRTVTKKYSDRTYVSDHYPIIARLIF
;
A
#
# COMPACT_ATOMS: atom_id res chain seq x y z
N VAL A 1 10.95 4.70 -7.73
CA VAL A 1 9.68 4.22 -7.17
C VAL A 1 9.35 2.85 -7.75
N LEU A 2 9.03 1.90 -6.88
CA LEU A 2 8.59 0.56 -7.27
C LEU A 2 7.19 0.34 -6.72
N THR A 3 6.26 0.00 -7.59
CA THR A 3 4.86 -0.27 -7.19
C THR A 3 4.42 -1.62 -7.71
N GLY A 4 3.49 -2.24 -7.02
CA GLY A 4 2.88 -3.46 -7.52
C GLY A 4 2.06 -4.22 -6.51
N ASP A 5 1.33 -5.20 -7.03
CA ASP A 5 0.70 -6.26 -6.28
C ASP A 5 1.73 -7.38 -6.13
N PHE A 6 2.24 -7.54 -4.91
CA PHE A 6 3.31 -8.52 -4.65
C PHE A 6 2.75 -9.88 -4.23
N ASN A 7 1.46 -9.97 -3.95
CA ASN A 7 0.79 -11.18 -3.44
C ASN A 7 1.42 -11.75 -2.16
N ILE A 8 2.11 -10.90 -1.39
CA ILE A 8 2.68 -11.26 -0.09
C ILE A 8 2.41 -10.15 0.91
N LYS A 9 2.34 -10.51 2.19
CA LYS A 9 2.06 -9.56 3.27
C LYS A 9 3.32 -8.82 3.72
N PRO A 10 3.19 -7.68 4.42
CA PRO A 10 4.33 -6.84 4.81
C PRO A 10 5.37 -7.55 5.68
N ASP A 11 4.99 -8.56 6.45
CA ASP A 11 5.88 -9.32 7.31
C ASP A 11 6.58 -10.47 6.60
N ASN A 12 6.35 -10.65 5.30
CA ASN A 12 6.97 -11.74 4.55
C ASN A 12 8.49 -11.54 4.47
N ARG A 13 9.23 -12.60 4.78
CA ARG A 13 10.71 -12.54 4.80
C ARG A 13 11.33 -12.20 3.45
N ASN A 14 10.62 -12.47 2.34
CA ASN A 14 11.13 -12.15 1.00
C ASN A 14 11.22 -10.65 0.75
N LEU A 15 10.53 -9.82 1.55
CA LEU A 15 10.65 -8.36 1.46
C LEU A 15 11.89 -7.82 2.15
N LYS A 16 12.59 -8.61 2.95
CA LYS A 16 13.76 -8.15 3.70
C LYS A 16 14.89 -7.63 2.80
N GLU A 17 15.10 -8.28 1.66
CA GLU A 17 16.12 -7.84 0.71
C GLU A 17 15.75 -6.49 0.08
N LEU A 18 14.47 -6.31 -0.26
CA LEU A 18 13.97 -5.04 -0.77
C LEU A 18 14.06 -3.95 0.30
N ASP A 19 13.74 -4.27 1.54
CA ASP A 19 13.79 -3.32 2.66
C ASP A 19 15.21 -2.80 2.93
N LYS A 20 16.24 -3.48 2.46
CA LYS A 20 17.64 -3.03 2.59
C LYS A 20 17.98 -1.90 1.64
N ILE A 21 17.30 -1.79 0.50
CA ILE A 21 17.64 -0.85 -0.56
C ILE A 21 16.53 0.17 -0.83
N MET A 22 15.32 -0.10 -0.43
CA MET A 22 14.16 0.78 -0.61
C MET A 22 13.32 0.82 0.66
N HIS A 23 12.41 1.77 0.73
CA HIS A 23 11.52 1.93 1.88
C HIS A 23 10.06 1.76 1.46
N SER A 24 9.29 1.00 2.24
CA SER A 24 7.84 0.92 2.09
C SER A 24 7.22 2.24 2.54
N THR A 25 6.51 2.93 1.65
CA THR A 25 5.87 4.20 1.98
C THR A 25 4.85 4.05 3.10
N ARG A 26 4.17 2.91 3.16
CA ARG A 26 3.24 2.59 4.24
C ARG A 26 3.90 2.64 5.63
N LYS A 27 5.16 2.21 5.73
CA LYS A 27 5.89 2.19 7.00
C LYS A 27 6.50 3.52 7.38
N ILE A 28 6.96 4.31 6.39
CA ILE A 28 7.75 5.52 6.65
C ILE A 28 6.95 6.81 6.57
N ALA A 29 5.75 6.78 5.99
CA ALA A 29 4.94 7.99 5.85
C ALA A 29 4.62 8.60 7.22
N LEU A 30 4.69 9.92 7.32
CA LEU A 30 4.34 10.65 8.54
C LEU A 30 2.88 10.44 8.90
N LYS A 31 2.01 10.39 7.89
CA LYS A 31 0.60 10.06 8.04
C LYS A 31 0.32 8.81 7.21
N THR A 32 -0.10 7.73 7.88
CA THR A 32 -0.30 6.44 7.23
C THR A 32 -1.56 5.77 7.78
N ASP A 33 -2.00 4.69 7.12
CA ASP A 33 -3.07 3.85 7.63
C ASP A 33 -2.64 2.38 7.62
N ASN A 34 -3.44 1.54 8.29
CA ASN A 34 -3.22 0.09 8.35
C ASN A 34 -4.33 -0.68 7.62
N HIS A 35 -4.99 -0.04 6.66
CA HIS A 35 -6.08 -0.67 5.95
C HIS A 35 -5.56 -1.74 5.00
N ASN A 36 -6.35 -2.82 4.81
CA ASN A 36 -6.05 -3.83 3.80
C ASN A 36 -6.12 -3.22 2.39
N THR A 37 -5.34 -3.75 1.46
CA THR A 37 -5.33 -3.30 0.06
C THR A 37 -6.13 -4.23 -0.84
N PHE A 38 -6.29 -5.49 -0.46
CA PHE A 38 -7.13 -6.44 -1.19
C PHE A 38 -8.47 -6.61 -0.48
N ASN A 39 -9.56 -6.38 -1.19
CA ASN A 39 -10.90 -6.49 -0.61
C ASN A 39 -11.65 -7.74 -1.07
N GLY A 40 -11.24 -8.37 -2.20
CA GLY A 40 -11.89 -9.55 -2.73
C GLY A 40 -13.39 -9.37 -2.95
N TRP A 41 -13.80 -8.17 -3.40
CA TRP A 41 -15.21 -7.79 -3.54
C TRP A 41 -15.98 -7.87 -2.23
N GLY A 42 -15.32 -7.50 -1.14
CA GLY A 42 -15.90 -7.50 0.20
C GLY A 42 -15.77 -8.82 0.97
N LYS A 43 -15.12 -9.82 0.38
CA LYS A 43 -14.97 -11.16 0.99
C LYS A 43 -13.61 -11.40 1.63
N ALA A 44 -12.64 -10.54 1.39
CA ALA A 44 -11.28 -10.72 1.89
C ALA A 44 -11.17 -10.39 3.38
N LYS A 45 -10.18 -11.01 4.03
CA LYS A 45 -9.85 -10.71 5.43
C LYS A 45 -9.22 -9.33 5.55
N LYS A 46 -9.33 -8.73 6.74
CA LYS A 46 -8.89 -7.35 6.98
C LYS A 46 -7.38 -7.13 6.95
N ASP A 47 -6.56 -8.18 7.04
CA ASP A 47 -5.11 -8.07 7.09
C ASP A 47 -4.43 -8.30 5.73
N ASN A 48 -5.17 -8.31 4.65
CA ASN A 48 -4.64 -8.53 3.30
C ASN A 48 -4.05 -7.25 2.70
N VAL A 49 -2.83 -6.93 3.12
CA VAL A 49 -2.01 -5.87 2.53
C VAL A 49 -1.01 -6.53 1.60
N ILE A 50 -1.26 -6.45 0.30
CA ILE A 50 -0.45 -7.11 -0.72
C ILE A 50 0.00 -6.17 -1.83
N ASP A 51 -0.44 -4.93 -1.81
CA ASP A 51 -0.03 -3.89 -2.76
C ASP A 51 0.91 -2.92 -2.07
N PHE A 52 1.98 -2.52 -2.75
CA PHE A 52 3.05 -1.74 -2.14
C PHE A 52 3.53 -0.61 -3.05
N ILE A 53 3.97 0.46 -2.41
CA ILE A 53 4.75 1.53 -3.04
C ILE A 53 6.06 1.63 -2.27
N TYR A 54 7.15 1.27 -2.91
CA TYR A 54 8.51 1.38 -2.36
C TYR A 54 9.23 2.55 -3.01
N VAL A 55 10.10 3.20 -2.25
CA VAL A 55 10.82 4.39 -2.70
C VAL A 55 12.25 4.40 -2.18
N SER A 56 13.15 4.96 -3.00
CA SER A 56 14.51 5.30 -2.59
C SER A 56 14.89 6.67 -3.17
N GLY A 57 15.92 7.30 -2.64
CA GLY A 57 16.38 8.59 -3.15
C GLY A 57 15.37 9.72 -2.97
N PHE A 58 14.65 9.74 -1.85
CA PHE A 58 13.62 10.73 -1.54
C PHE A 58 14.03 11.56 -0.31
N SER A 59 13.42 12.74 -0.15
CA SER A 59 13.62 13.58 1.03
C SER A 59 12.62 13.27 2.15
N SER A 60 11.34 13.12 1.80
CA SER A 60 10.30 12.80 2.78
C SER A 60 9.10 12.11 2.13
N CYS A 61 8.30 11.46 2.97
CA CYS A 61 7.04 10.85 2.57
C CYS A 61 5.95 11.36 3.52
N PRO A 62 5.28 12.47 3.18
CA PRO A 62 4.27 13.06 4.07
C PRO A 62 3.08 12.16 4.32
N GLU A 63 2.61 11.41 3.32
CA GLU A 63 1.38 10.65 3.45
C GLU A 63 1.39 9.37 2.64
N TYR A 64 0.85 8.30 3.23
CA TYR A 64 0.40 7.10 2.56
C TYR A 64 -1.08 6.89 2.89
N ARG A 65 -1.87 6.49 1.89
CA ARG A 65 -3.30 6.31 2.10
C ARG A 65 -3.85 5.19 1.23
N THR A 66 -4.69 4.34 1.82
CA THR A 66 -5.52 3.39 1.10
C THR A 66 -6.84 4.07 0.75
N VAL A 67 -7.22 4.06 -0.52
CA VAL A 67 -8.44 4.75 -0.98
C VAL A 67 -9.61 3.78 -0.87
N THR A 68 -10.48 4.04 0.10
CA THR A 68 -11.65 3.18 0.38
C THR A 68 -12.97 3.83 -0.02
N LYS A 69 -12.92 4.95 -0.72
CA LYS A 69 -14.10 5.72 -1.12
C LYS A 69 -15.00 4.90 -2.05
N LYS A 70 -16.29 4.97 -1.81
CA LYS A 70 -17.31 4.42 -2.72
C LYS A 70 -17.55 5.38 -3.87
N TYR A 71 -17.77 4.84 -5.07
CA TYR A 71 -18.03 5.64 -6.26
C TYR A 71 -19.41 5.31 -6.79
N SER A 72 -20.31 6.31 -6.86
CA SER A 72 -21.69 6.18 -7.32
C SER A 72 -22.41 5.13 -6.44
N ASP A 73 -23.03 4.13 -7.06
CA ASP A 73 -23.70 3.02 -6.39
C ASP A 73 -22.80 1.81 -6.15
N ARG A 74 -21.51 1.93 -6.48
CA ARG A 74 -20.57 0.81 -6.35
C ARG A 74 -19.77 0.91 -5.05
N THR A 75 -19.83 -0.15 -4.24
CA THR A 75 -18.99 -0.28 -3.06
C THR A 75 -17.53 -0.57 -3.45
N TYR A 76 -17.32 -1.37 -4.48
CA TYR A 76 -16.00 -1.75 -4.93
C TYR A 76 -15.87 -1.53 -6.44
N VAL A 77 -14.86 -0.77 -6.86
CA VAL A 77 -14.54 -0.58 -8.28
C VAL A 77 -13.54 -1.61 -8.78
N SER A 78 -12.90 -2.32 -7.84
CA SER A 78 -11.91 -3.37 -8.08
C SER A 78 -11.88 -4.27 -6.86
N ASP A 79 -11.32 -5.48 -6.99
CA ASP A 79 -11.05 -6.33 -5.84
C ASP A 79 -9.82 -5.88 -5.02
N HIS A 80 -9.12 -4.85 -5.48
CA HIS A 80 -8.10 -4.12 -4.73
C HIS A 80 -8.53 -2.69 -4.48
N TYR A 81 -8.11 -2.12 -3.35
CA TYR A 81 -8.23 -0.68 -3.13
C TYR A 81 -7.03 0.03 -3.76
N PRO A 82 -7.21 1.19 -4.39
CA PRO A 82 -6.08 2.02 -4.79
C PRO A 82 -5.26 2.45 -3.58
N ILE A 83 -3.95 2.54 -3.75
CA ILE A 83 -3.05 3.10 -2.72
C ILE A 83 -2.34 4.31 -3.28
N ILE A 84 -2.12 5.31 -2.43
CA ILE A 84 -1.52 6.59 -2.80
C ILE A 84 -0.42 6.90 -1.80
N ALA A 85 0.71 7.38 -2.30
CA ALA A 85 1.77 7.96 -1.47
C ALA A 85 2.16 9.31 -2.02
N ARG A 86 2.40 10.27 -1.11
CA ARG A 86 3.01 11.55 -1.44
C ARG A 86 4.48 11.47 -1.10
N LEU A 87 5.30 11.89 -2.05
CA LEU A 87 6.75 11.82 -1.94
C LEU A 87 7.36 13.17 -2.31
N ILE A 88 8.39 13.57 -1.57
CA ILE A 88 9.17 14.75 -1.85
C ILE A 88 10.60 14.31 -2.13
N PHE A 89 11.10 14.70 -3.29
CA PHE A 89 12.44 14.35 -3.74
C PHE A 89 13.43 15.50 -3.62
#